data_2633895debd89b1a61a84b9ff0eb3e8e
#
_entry.id   2633895debd89b1a61a84b9ff0eb3e8e
#
_cell.length_a   1.000
_cell.length_b   1.000
_cell.length_c   1.000
_cell.angle_alpha   90.00
_cell.angle_beta   90.00
_cell.angle_gamma   90.00
#
_symmetry.space_group_name_H-M   'P 1'
#
loop_
_entity.id
_entity.type
_entity.pdbx_description
1 polymer ?
#
loop_
_entity_poly.entity_id
_entity_poly.type
_entity_poly.pdbx_seq_one_letter_code
_entity_poly.pdbx_strand_id
1 'polypeptide(L)'
;MSGILLALCYPKISFNELIWLWPIPLLVSLWTLTPSKKTXLKGFGLAYLSGVVFFIINLSWLHHIHIASCVLLSLFLACYFGVWGAFASTIGAAKNSDHSLAGCTSIVSLKSAFLNGAAWCGLEWVRGWALTGFPWNGLGVGLVDELVLIQIADVIGVTGISFVTIFCSSIITSLLFRITHEIKNSKLKAHPDFIAGVSLVMFLFAYGTSKLARVPKDQIEIRTLLVQGGIDQDEKWDSDSAQKIYKRYWDMTTPYLKMDNVNFDLVVWPESSLPYSLYDQKTQNYLNQILALKNFELVLGINERIPQDGIYNSVVALKNNTKSARTYQKTHLVPFGEYVPFRKSIPLVEKIAANSLGVDFNXGNTYXPLQMTLPEPYQIIPLVCFEDAFGNLARKFINQSPQLIVNVTNDGWFKESAASEQHMANAIFRCIELRRPMIRCANTGMSCLIDDCGSLYDRHSTFSGGERLIHGTDRSNTFLIASLPXTIKIERSQRITIYSKVGDLFSIMMGSIALIVCLLNYFQSFRKINQKTLPVD
;
A
#
# COMPACT_ATOMS: atom_id res chain seq x y z
N MET A 1 -6.37 20.12 13.06
CA MET A 1 -6.04 19.10 14.06
C MET A 1 -6.16 17.68 13.50
N SER A 2 -7.32 17.25 12.97
CA SER A 2 -7.51 15.87 12.47
C SER A 2 -6.46 15.43 11.45
N GLY A 3 -6.11 16.27 10.48
CA GLY A 3 -5.07 15.94 9.50
C GLY A 3 -3.71 15.68 10.13
N ILE A 4 -3.36 16.42 11.18
CA ILE A 4 -2.10 16.22 11.93
C ILE A 4 -2.17 14.88 12.68
N LEU A 5 -3.27 14.63 13.41
CA LEU A 5 -3.43 13.37 14.15
C LEU A 5 -3.31 12.17 13.21
N LEU A 6 -3.90 12.25 12.02
CA LEU A 6 -3.81 11.17 11.05
C LEU A 6 -2.36 11.00 10.54
N ALA A 7 -1.65 12.10 10.26
CA ALA A 7 -0.28 12.03 9.78
C ALA A 7 0.66 11.34 10.80
N LEU A 8 0.38 11.49 12.10
CA LEU A 8 1.16 10.86 13.17
C LEU A 8 0.98 9.32 13.21
N CYS A 9 -0.06 8.78 12.56
CA CYS A 9 -0.31 7.32 12.54
C CYS A 9 0.69 6.55 11.66
N TYR A 10 1.35 7.22 10.72
CA TYR A 10 2.17 6.56 9.70
C TYR A 10 3.66 6.65 10.01
N PRO A 11 4.48 5.74 9.46
CA PRO A 11 5.94 5.84 9.61
C PRO A 11 6.47 7.21 9.08
N LYS A 12 7.42 7.81 9.73
CA LYS A 12 8.29 7.23 10.81
C LYS A 12 7.73 7.34 12.24
N ILE A 13 6.65 8.07 12.45
CA ILE A 13 6.16 8.35 13.82
C ILE A 13 5.40 7.15 14.39
N SER A 14 4.45 6.61 13.63
CA SER A 14 3.74 5.37 13.92
C SER A 14 2.99 5.35 15.27
N PHE A 15 2.27 6.45 15.60
CA PHE A 15 1.31 6.44 16.70
C PHE A 15 -0.01 5.84 16.21
N ASN A 16 -0.02 4.51 16.03
CA ASN A 16 -1.12 3.78 15.39
C ASN A 16 -2.45 3.91 16.13
N GLU A 17 -2.41 4.11 17.45
CA GLU A 17 -3.63 4.25 18.27
C GLU A 17 -4.45 5.47 17.86
N LEU A 18 -3.80 6.50 17.32
CA LEU A 18 -4.49 7.72 16.87
C LEU A 18 -5.43 7.45 15.69
N ILE A 19 -5.31 6.30 15.03
CA ILE A 19 -6.19 5.93 13.91
C ILE A 19 -7.68 5.86 14.34
N TRP A 20 -7.94 5.58 15.61
CA TRP A 20 -9.30 5.53 16.17
C TRP A 20 -9.81 6.91 16.57
N LEU A 21 -8.92 7.88 16.74
CA LEU A 21 -9.23 9.19 17.33
C LEU A 21 -9.16 10.34 16.33
N TRP A 22 -8.38 10.21 15.26
CA TRP A 22 -8.13 11.33 14.33
C TRP A 22 -9.40 11.90 13.72
N PRO A 23 -10.45 11.09 13.39
CA PRO A 23 -11.64 11.66 12.76
C PRO A 23 -12.53 12.43 13.75
N ILE A 24 -12.39 12.21 15.05
CA ILE A 24 -13.31 12.75 16.08
C ILE A 24 -13.40 14.29 15.98
N PRO A 25 -12.29 15.05 16.02
CA PRO A 25 -12.42 16.53 15.93
C PRO A 25 -13.06 16.97 14.61
N LEU A 26 -12.79 16.26 13.52
CA LEU A 26 -13.39 16.58 12.22
C LEU A 26 -14.90 16.25 12.23
N LEU A 27 -15.28 15.07 12.71
CA LEU A 27 -16.69 14.66 12.81
C LEU A 27 -17.48 15.62 13.74
N VAL A 28 -16.90 16.00 14.86
CA VAL A 28 -17.51 17.03 15.74
C VAL A 28 -17.79 18.29 14.94
N SER A 29 -16.78 18.79 14.21
CA SER A 29 -16.92 20.00 13.40
C SER A 29 -17.99 19.84 12.31
N LEU A 30 -18.01 18.70 11.63
CA LEU A 30 -18.96 18.41 10.54
C LEU A 30 -20.41 18.28 11.07
N TRP A 31 -20.58 17.58 12.18
CA TRP A 31 -21.91 17.28 12.72
C TRP A 31 -22.54 18.48 13.47
N THR A 32 -21.71 19.43 13.93
CA THR A 32 -22.23 20.65 14.58
C THR A 32 -22.56 21.78 13.58
N LEU A 33 -22.28 21.57 12.28
CA LEU A 33 -22.67 22.56 11.26
C LEU A 33 -24.17 22.81 11.30
N THR A 34 -24.55 24.09 11.30
CA THR A 34 -25.95 24.50 11.22
C THR A 34 -26.52 24.10 9.85
N PRO A 35 -27.63 23.36 9.81
CA PRO A 35 -28.24 22.96 8.54
C PRO A 35 -28.55 24.18 7.65
N SER A 36 -28.08 24.14 6.41
CA SER A 36 -28.27 25.21 5.43
C SER A 36 -27.98 24.65 4.04
N LYS A 37 -28.32 25.40 3.00
CA LYS A 37 -28.01 25.06 1.61
C LYS A 37 -26.48 24.93 1.38
N LYS A 38 -25.68 25.49 2.27
CA LYS A 38 -24.20 25.50 2.15
C LYS A 38 -23.54 24.39 2.99
N THR A 39 -24.33 23.61 3.70
CA THR A 39 -23.76 22.52 4.56
C THR A 39 -22.83 21.58 3.78
N UNK A 40 -23.03 21.14 2.70
CA UNK A 40 -22.32 20.41 1.91
C UNK A 40 -21.10 20.97 1.63
N LEU A 41 -21.12 22.19 1.14
CA LEU A 41 -19.90 22.90 0.76
C LEU A 41 -18.98 23.17 1.97
N LYS A 42 -19.58 23.55 3.10
CA LYS A 42 -18.81 23.76 4.33
C LYS A 42 -18.16 22.45 4.81
N GLY A 43 -18.90 21.34 4.73
CA GLY A 43 -18.38 20.01 5.07
C GLY A 43 -17.23 19.61 4.16
N PHE A 44 -17.38 19.83 2.84
CA PHE A 44 -16.30 19.63 1.88
C PHE A 44 -15.07 20.44 2.30
N GLY A 45 -15.21 21.73 2.53
CA GLY A 45 -14.10 22.63 2.85
C GLY A 45 -13.33 22.22 4.11
N LEU A 46 -14.08 21.88 5.19
CA LEU A 46 -13.44 21.46 6.46
C LEU A 46 -12.64 20.17 6.29
N ALA A 47 -13.23 19.17 5.64
CA ALA A 47 -12.55 17.90 5.43
C ALA A 47 -11.42 18.02 4.40
N TYR A 48 -11.62 18.79 3.35
CA TYR A 48 -10.58 19.09 2.35
C TYR A 48 -9.35 19.70 3.03
N LEU A 49 -9.55 20.69 3.90
CA LEU A 49 -8.44 21.31 4.64
C LEU A 49 -7.71 20.27 5.51
N SER A 50 -8.47 19.38 6.18
CA SER A 50 -7.86 18.30 6.96
C SER A 50 -7.04 17.37 6.06
N GLY A 51 -7.55 17.04 4.87
CA GLY A 51 -6.85 16.23 3.88
C GLY A 51 -5.59 16.90 3.37
N VAL A 52 -5.63 18.21 3.06
CA VAL A 52 -4.45 18.96 2.62
C VAL A 52 -3.35 18.89 3.68
N VAL A 53 -3.71 19.15 4.94
CA VAL A 53 -2.75 19.07 6.06
C VAL A 53 -2.16 17.67 6.15
N PHE A 54 -3.00 16.64 6.10
CA PHE A 54 -2.55 15.25 6.16
C PHE A 54 -1.58 14.91 5.04
N PHE A 55 -1.98 15.16 3.79
CA PHE A 55 -1.16 14.73 2.64
C PHE A 55 0.13 15.55 2.52
N ILE A 56 0.13 16.84 2.82
CA ILE A 56 1.37 17.64 2.79
C ILE A 56 2.38 17.09 3.79
N ILE A 57 1.95 16.73 5.00
CA ILE A 57 2.85 16.15 6.01
C ILE A 57 3.27 14.73 5.57
N ASN A 58 2.30 13.90 5.22
CA ASN A 58 2.50 12.47 4.96
C ASN A 58 3.32 12.20 3.70
N LEU A 59 3.18 13.05 2.66
CA LEU A 59 3.89 12.93 1.39
C LEU A 59 5.02 13.96 1.25
N SER A 60 5.44 14.58 2.36
CA SER A 60 6.51 15.60 2.35
C SER A 60 7.78 15.11 1.66
N TRP A 61 8.07 13.80 1.72
CA TRP A 61 9.23 13.19 1.08
C TRP A 61 9.26 13.39 -0.45
N LEU A 62 8.12 13.66 -1.09
CA LEU A 62 8.07 13.95 -2.53
C LEU A 62 8.81 15.25 -2.90
N HIS A 63 9.10 16.12 -1.92
CA HIS A 63 9.87 17.35 -2.20
C HIS A 63 11.30 17.02 -2.69
N HIS A 64 11.83 15.84 -2.35
CA HIS A 64 13.13 15.40 -2.85
C HIS A 64 13.14 15.19 -4.37
N ILE A 65 11.97 14.89 -4.96
CA ILE A 65 11.81 14.82 -6.42
C ILE A 65 11.50 16.23 -6.96
N HIS A 66 10.35 16.78 -6.51
CA HIS A 66 9.94 18.14 -6.92
C HIS A 66 8.87 18.66 -5.97
N ILE A 67 9.05 19.89 -5.45
CA ILE A 67 8.14 20.47 -4.47
C ILE A 67 6.71 20.64 -5.03
N ALA A 68 6.60 21.02 -6.32
CA ALA A 68 5.28 21.17 -6.95
C ALA A 68 4.53 19.83 -7.01
N SER A 69 5.23 18.73 -7.21
CA SER A 69 4.61 17.38 -7.21
C SER A 69 4.01 17.07 -5.85
N CYS A 70 4.71 17.37 -4.77
CA CYS A 70 4.21 17.18 -3.41
C CYS A 70 2.93 17.99 -3.18
N VAL A 71 2.95 19.29 -3.53
CA VAL A 71 1.81 20.17 -3.31
C VAL A 71 0.61 19.77 -4.19
N LEU A 72 0.81 19.60 -5.49
CA LEU A 72 -0.28 19.33 -6.43
C LEU A 72 -0.95 17.97 -6.13
N LEU A 73 -0.14 16.94 -5.84
CA LEU A 73 -0.68 15.63 -5.48
C LEU A 73 -1.46 15.71 -4.16
N SER A 74 -0.94 16.44 -3.16
CA SER A 74 -1.63 16.62 -1.87
C SER A 74 -2.98 17.31 -2.04
N LEU A 75 -3.02 18.39 -2.84
CA LEU A 75 -4.27 19.12 -3.13
C LEU A 75 -5.28 18.20 -3.85
N PHE A 76 -4.83 17.41 -4.82
CA PHE A 76 -5.68 16.48 -5.54
C PHE A 76 -6.24 15.40 -4.61
N LEU A 77 -5.37 14.75 -3.82
CA LEU A 77 -5.78 13.67 -2.92
C LEU A 77 -6.72 14.17 -1.81
N ALA A 78 -6.55 15.42 -1.37
CA ALA A 78 -7.44 16.03 -0.37
C ALA A 78 -8.88 16.13 -0.86
N CYS A 79 -9.14 16.11 -2.18
CA CYS A 79 -10.51 16.11 -2.72
C CYS A 79 -11.31 14.90 -2.22
N TYR A 80 -10.67 13.74 -2.03
CA TYR A 80 -11.35 12.55 -1.48
C TYR A 80 -11.84 12.81 -0.05
N PHE A 81 -11.04 13.50 0.78
CA PHE A 81 -11.47 13.95 2.11
C PHE A 81 -12.64 14.92 2.00
N GLY A 82 -12.57 15.89 1.08
CA GLY A 82 -13.62 16.86 0.84
C GLY A 82 -14.95 16.21 0.49
N VAL A 83 -14.94 15.25 -0.44
CA VAL A 83 -16.16 14.52 -0.85
C VAL A 83 -16.73 13.76 0.34
N TRP A 84 -15.86 13.07 1.12
CA TRP A 84 -16.31 12.39 2.32
C TRP A 84 -16.90 13.39 3.34
N GLY A 85 -16.29 14.54 3.54
CA GLY A 85 -16.78 15.58 4.46
C GLY A 85 -18.13 16.15 4.06
N ALA A 86 -18.36 16.34 2.76
CA ALA A 86 -19.67 16.75 2.23
C ALA A 86 -20.74 15.70 2.58
N PHE A 87 -20.41 14.42 2.42
CA PHE A 87 -21.29 13.29 2.78
C PHE A 87 -21.51 13.24 4.30
N ALA A 88 -20.45 13.26 5.08
CA ALA A 88 -20.47 13.08 6.54
C ALA A 88 -21.23 14.23 7.25
N SER A 89 -21.19 15.46 6.69
CA SER A 89 -21.87 16.63 7.26
C SER A 89 -23.38 16.66 6.95
N THR A 90 -23.82 15.81 6.02
CA THR A 90 -25.22 15.78 5.56
C THR A 90 -25.85 14.41 5.80
N ILE A 91 -25.71 13.48 4.86
CA ILE A 91 -26.30 12.14 4.88
C ILE A 91 -25.73 11.30 6.03
N GLY A 92 -24.41 11.43 6.27
CA GLY A 92 -23.69 10.68 7.29
C GLY A 92 -23.80 11.26 8.71
N ALA A 93 -24.48 12.40 8.90
CA ALA A 93 -24.55 13.03 10.22
C ALA A 93 -25.42 12.23 11.20
N ALA A 94 -24.92 12.06 12.43
CA ALA A 94 -25.63 11.30 13.50
C ALA A 94 -26.66 12.20 14.18
N LYS A 95 -27.67 12.66 13.42
CA LYS A 95 -28.69 13.59 13.87
C LYS A 95 -30.09 12.97 13.78
N ASN A 96 -30.91 13.25 14.78
CA ASN A 96 -32.36 12.95 14.76
C ASN A 96 -33.12 13.91 13.81
N SER A 97 -34.42 13.68 13.68
CA SER A 97 -35.33 14.51 12.88
C SER A 97 -35.34 15.99 13.32
N ASP A 98 -35.06 16.25 14.60
CA ASP A 98 -34.96 17.61 15.16
C ASP A 98 -33.54 18.21 15.01
N HIS A 99 -32.66 17.55 14.25
CA HIS A 99 -31.28 17.95 14.04
C HIS A 99 -30.41 17.92 15.32
N SER A 100 -30.87 17.24 16.38
CA SER A 100 -30.15 17.12 17.65
C SER A 100 -29.15 15.95 17.62
N LEU A 101 -27.90 16.20 18.00
CA LEU A 101 -26.88 15.18 18.22
C LEU A 101 -27.07 14.52 19.60
N ALA A 102 -27.42 15.32 20.59
CA ALA A 102 -27.58 14.86 21.97
C ALA A 102 -28.76 13.88 22.13
N GLY A 103 -29.80 14.05 21.33
CA GLY A 103 -30.97 13.16 21.30
C GLY A 103 -30.82 11.95 20.38
N CYS A 104 -29.68 11.78 19.75
CA CYS A 104 -29.40 10.69 18.80
C CYS A 104 -29.64 9.32 19.46
N THR A 105 -30.35 8.43 18.79
CA THR A 105 -30.54 7.05 19.26
C THR A 105 -29.38 6.16 18.80
N SER A 106 -29.20 5.01 19.43
CA SER A 106 -28.20 4.02 19.04
C SER A 106 -28.37 3.54 17.58
N ILE A 107 -29.64 3.46 17.11
CA ILE A 107 -29.93 3.07 15.71
C ILE A 107 -29.44 4.16 14.75
N VAL A 108 -29.68 5.41 15.04
CA VAL A 108 -29.22 6.55 14.23
C VAL A 108 -27.68 6.60 14.25
N SER A 109 -27.06 6.37 15.40
CA SER A 109 -25.60 6.29 15.56
C SER A 109 -25.01 5.17 14.69
N LEU A 110 -25.57 3.96 14.75
CA LEU A 110 -25.11 2.81 13.95
C LEU A 110 -25.27 3.08 12.45
N LYS A 111 -26.40 3.64 12.03
CA LYS A 111 -26.64 4.02 10.63
C LYS A 111 -25.59 5.03 10.17
N SER A 112 -25.38 6.09 10.95
CA SER A 112 -24.37 7.12 10.66
C SER A 112 -22.98 6.52 10.56
N ALA A 113 -22.58 5.69 11.52
CA ALA A 113 -21.27 5.03 11.56
C ALA A 113 -21.06 4.15 10.33
N PHE A 114 -22.07 3.33 10.00
CA PHE A 114 -22.00 2.45 8.82
C PHE A 114 -21.86 3.27 7.53
N LEU A 115 -22.66 4.32 7.35
CA LEU A 115 -22.64 5.14 6.14
C LEU A 115 -21.33 5.90 6.01
N ASN A 116 -20.77 6.44 7.09
CA ASN A 116 -19.48 7.14 7.06
C ASN A 116 -18.34 6.17 6.72
N GLY A 117 -18.35 4.98 7.33
CA GLY A 117 -17.37 3.94 7.01
C GLY A 117 -17.47 3.48 5.56
N ALA A 118 -18.70 3.26 5.09
CA ALA A 118 -18.98 2.81 3.72
C ALA A 118 -18.51 3.86 2.69
N ALA A 119 -18.82 5.13 2.93
CA ALA A 119 -18.42 6.23 2.04
C ALA A 119 -16.89 6.36 2.00
N TRP A 120 -16.23 6.30 3.17
CA TRP A 120 -14.76 6.39 3.21
C TRP A 120 -14.12 5.22 2.46
N CYS A 121 -14.56 4.00 2.75
CA CYS A 121 -14.04 2.78 2.12
C CYS A 121 -14.18 2.83 0.60
N GLY A 122 -15.35 3.26 0.11
CA GLY A 122 -15.60 3.42 -1.32
C GLY A 122 -14.70 4.47 -1.95
N LEU A 123 -14.48 5.60 -1.26
CA LEU A 123 -13.62 6.67 -1.77
C LEU A 123 -12.14 6.24 -1.78
N GLU A 124 -11.68 5.50 -0.76
CA GLU A 124 -10.32 4.94 -0.77
C GLU A 124 -10.14 3.94 -1.92
N TRP A 125 -11.16 3.11 -2.17
CA TRP A 125 -11.14 2.19 -3.31
C TRP A 125 -11.04 2.96 -4.63
N VAL A 126 -11.83 4.02 -4.83
CA VAL A 126 -11.75 4.86 -6.05
C VAL A 126 -10.35 5.47 -6.17
N ARG A 127 -9.81 6.01 -5.06
CA ARG A 127 -8.45 6.57 -5.02
C ARG A 127 -7.39 5.54 -5.46
N GLY A 128 -7.65 4.26 -5.22
CA GLY A 128 -6.73 3.16 -5.57
C GLY A 128 -6.63 2.85 -7.06
N TRP A 129 -7.55 3.38 -7.90
CA TRP A 129 -7.49 3.10 -9.34
C TRP A 129 -7.76 4.32 -10.23
N ALA A 130 -8.50 5.31 -9.75
CA ALA A 130 -8.86 6.48 -10.55
C ALA A 130 -7.60 7.28 -10.94
N LEU A 131 -7.50 7.67 -12.22
CA LEU A 131 -6.36 8.42 -12.77
C LEU A 131 -5.02 7.70 -12.47
N THR A 132 -4.98 6.41 -12.76
CA THR A 132 -3.92 5.42 -12.50
C THR A 132 -3.84 4.93 -11.04
N GLY A 133 -4.43 5.65 -10.11
CA GLY A 133 -4.52 5.23 -8.72
C GLY A 133 -3.34 5.63 -7.84
N PHE A 134 -3.67 5.93 -6.59
CA PHE A 134 -2.67 6.21 -5.56
C PHE A 134 -3.17 5.64 -4.22
N PRO A 135 -3.07 4.31 -4.02
CA PRO A 135 -3.59 3.65 -2.80
C PRO A 135 -2.67 3.82 -1.58
N TRP A 136 -1.68 4.68 -1.63
CA TRP A 136 -0.67 4.91 -0.60
C TRP A 136 -1.31 5.38 0.71
N ASN A 137 -0.94 4.72 1.82
CA ASN A 137 -1.33 5.11 3.18
C ASN A 137 -2.84 5.35 3.34
N GLY A 138 -3.64 4.34 2.93
CA GLY A 138 -5.04 4.28 3.36
C GLY A 138 -5.13 4.08 4.87
N LEU A 139 -6.32 4.27 5.46
CA LEU A 139 -6.47 4.18 6.93
C LEU A 139 -6.06 2.82 7.47
N GLY A 140 -6.35 1.74 6.72
CA GLY A 140 -5.94 0.39 7.15
C GLY A 140 -4.43 0.27 7.34
N VAL A 141 -3.63 0.97 6.51
CA VAL A 141 -2.16 0.97 6.62
C VAL A 141 -1.70 1.62 7.93
N GLY A 142 -2.49 2.56 8.46
CA GLY A 142 -2.20 3.19 9.76
C GLY A 142 -2.22 2.20 10.94
N LEU A 143 -2.70 0.97 10.73
CA LEU A 143 -2.70 -0.11 11.75
C LEU A 143 -1.63 -1.17 11.46
N VAL A 144 -0.66 -0.90 10.60
CA VAL A 144 0.31 -1.92 10.13
C VAL A 144 1.06 -2.61 11.30
N ASP A 145 1.32 -1.89 12.38
CA ASP A 145 2.01 -2.44 13.55
C ASP A 145 1.09 -3.27 14.47
N GLU A 146 -0.23 -3.21 14.24
CA GLU A 146 -1.24 -3.94 15.00
C GLU A 146 -1.58 -5.27 14.30
N LEU A 147 -0.59 -6.15 14.17
CA LEU A 147 -0.68 -7.39 13.38
C LEU A 147 -1.97 -8.18 13.65
N VAL A 148 -2.42 -8.22 14.91
CA VAL A 148 -3.62 -9.00 15.27
C VAL A 148 -4.85 -8.42 14.57
N LEU A 149 -5.00 -7.09 14.54
CA LEU A 149 -6.21 -6.44 14.00
C LEU A 149 -6.28 -6.48 12.48
N ILE A 150 -5.12 -6.52 11.79
CA ILE A 150 -5.08 -6.38 10.34
C ILE A 150 -5.21 -7.71 9.58
N GLN A 151 -5.26 -8.85 10.29
CA GLN A 151 -5.34 -10.16 9.63
C GLN A 151 -6.58 -10.34 8.77
N ILE A 152 -7.67 -9.62 9.07
CA ILE A 152 -8.93 -9.67 8.31
C ILE A 152 -8.75 -9.16 6.86
N ALA A 153 -7.62 -8.54 6.54
CA ALA A 153 -7.34 -8.12 5.17
C ALA A 153 -7.37 -9.29 4.18
N ASP A 154 -7.17 -10.54 4.63
CA ASP A 154 -7.32 -11.71 3.76
C ASP A 154 -8.77 -11.97 3.33
N VAL A 155 -9.73 -11.22 3.87
CA VAL A 155 -11.15 -11.27 3.52
C VAL A 155 -11.60 -9.98 2.83
N ILE A 156 -11.38 -8.83 3.48
CA ILE A 156 -11.96 -7.53 3.07
C ILE A 156 -10.93 -6.56 2.47
N GLY A 157 -9.66 -6.96 2.40
CA GLY A 157 -8.59 -6.08 1.93
C GLY A 157 -8.24 -4.97 2.92
N VAL A 158 -7.16 -4.25 2.64
CA VAL A 158 -6.71 -3.14 3.50
C VAL A 158 -7.77 -2.03 3.56
N THR A 159 -8.48 -1.76 2.48
CA THR A 159 -9.55 -0.74 2.45
C THR A 159 -10.75 -1.12 3.32
N GLY A 160 -11.00 -2.42 3.51
CA GLY A 160 -12.04 -2.88 4.44
C GLY A 160 -11.70 -2.55 5.89
N ILE A 161 -10.42 -2.57 6.25
CA ILE A 161 -9.96 -2.14 7.58
C ILE A 161 -10.24 -0.64 7.77
N SER A 162 -10.10 0.16 6.72
CA SER A 162 -10.42 1.59 6.74
C SER A 162 -11.90 1.82 7.11
N PHE A 163 -12.80 0.97 6.58
CA PHE A 163 -14.22 0.99 6.99
C PHE A 163 -14.36 0.85 8.52
N VAL A 164 -13.65 -0.14 9.09
CA VAL A 164 -13.76 -0.42 10.54
C VAL A 164 -13.30 0.78 11.37
N THR A 165 -12.21 1.44 10.99
CA THR A 165 -11.69 2.58 11.75
C THR A 165 -12.68 3.74 11.76
N ILE A 166 -13.25 4.10 10.62
CA ILE A 166 -14.25 5.19 10.53
C ILE A 166 -15.56 4.81 11.24
N PHE A 167 -15.99 3.54 11.10
CA PHE A 167 -17.20 3.03 11.78
C PHE A 167 -17.08 3.23 13.30
N CYS A 168 -15.98 2.75 13.89
CA CYS A 168 -15.74 2.85 15.33
C CYS A 168 -15.60 4.31 15.78
N SER A 169 -14.84 5.13 15.06
CA SER A 169 -14.64 6.55 15.38
C SER A 169 -15.96 7.33 15.34
N SER A 170 -16.84 6.99 14.39
CA SER A 170 -18.17 7.62 14.28
C SER A 170 -19.05 7.28 15.50
N ILE A 171 -19.02 6.02 15.95
CA ILE A 171 -19.74 5.60 17.15
C ILE A 171 -19.21 6.37 18.38
N ILE A 172 -17.88 6.43 18.53
CA ILE A 172 -17.23 7.16 19.64
C ILE A 172 -17.67 8.62 19.62
N THR A 173 -17.65 9.26 18.45
CA THR A 173 -18.07 10.67 18.32
C THR A 173 -19.52 10.86 18.75
N SER A 174 -20.45 10.03 18.25
CA SER A 174 -21.86 10.07 18.62
C SER A 174 -22.04 9.87 20.14
N LEU A 175 -21.31 8.90 20.69
CA LEU A 175 -21.36 8.57 22.13
C LEU A 175 -20.95 9.77 22.99
N LEU A 176 -19.90 10.50 22.58
CA LEU A 176 -19.44 11.69 23.33
C LEU A 176 -20.56 12.72 23.48
N PHE A 177 -21.31 12.99 22.41
CA PHE A 177 -22.45 13.93 22.47
C PHE A 177 -23.54 13.41 23.40
N ARG A 178 -23.88 12.13 23.32
CA ARG A 178 -24.95 11.54 24.11
C ARG A 178 -24.62 11.47 25.61
N ILE A 179 -23.41 10.99 25.93
CA ILE A 179 -22.97 10.87 27.34
C ILE A 179 -22.92 12.24 28.01
N THR A 180 -22.36 13.26 27.33
CA THR A 180 -22.32 14.62 27.93
C THR A 180 -23.71 15.15 28.23
N HIS A 181 -24.71 14.89 27.36
CA HIS A 181 -26.11 15.26 27.57
C HIS A 181 -26.74 14.47 28.71
N GLU A 182 -26.49 13.16 28.78
CA GLU A 182 -27.06 12.28 29.80
C GLU A 182 -26.53 12.62 31.21
N ILE A 183 -25.23 12.92 31.33
CA ILE A 183 -24.60 13.34 32.58
C ILE A 183 -25.27 14.63 33.08
N LYS A 184 -25.45 15.62 32.19
CA LYS A 184 -26.12 16.89 32.53
C LYS A 184 -27.53 16.70 33.02
N ASN A 185 -28.25 15.68 32.52
CA ASN A 185 -29.62 15.42 32.86
C ASN A 185 -29.79 14.29 33.90
N SER A 186 -28.69 13.77 34.44
CA SER A 186 -28.65 12.68 35.43
C SER A 186 -29.41 11.43 34.98
N LYS A 187 -29.35 11.08 33.66
CA LYS A 187 -30.08 9.96 33.05
C LYS A 187 -29.17 9.16 32.14
N LEU A 188 -28.39 8.26 32.71
CA LEU A 188 -27.53 7.35 31.93
C LEU A 188 -28.37 6.29 31.24
N LYS A 189 -28.06 6.01 29.97
CA LYS A 189 -28.76 5.01 29.14
C LYS A 189 -27.76 3.93 28.66
N ALA A 190 -28.32 2.83 28.20
CA ALA A 190 -27.52 1.80 27.52
C ALA A 190 -27.14 2.25 26.10
N HIS A 191 -25.94 1.90 25.67
CA HIS A 191 -25.41 2.26 24.36
C HIS A 191 -25.07 1.00 23.55
N PRO A 192 -26.06 0.28 23.01
CA PRO A 192 -25.81 -0.95 22.24
C PRO A 192 -24.98 -0.72 20.99
N ASP A 193 -24.99 0.48 20.42
CA ASP A 193 -24.10 0.84 19.30
C ASP A 193 -22.63 0.81 19.70
N PHE A 194 -22.30 1.28 20.91
CA PHE A 194 -20.93 1.20 21.43
C PHE A 194 -20.53 -0.27 21.64
N ILE A 195 -21.44 -1.07 22.19
CA ILE A 195 -21.22 -2.52 22.36
C ILE A 195 -20.95 -3.17 20.98
N ALA A 196 -21.70 -2.78 19.95
CA ALA A 196 -21.50 -3.29 18.58
C ALA A 196 -20.09 -2.93 18.06
N GLY A 197 -19.64 -1.69 18.28
CA GLY A 197 -18.27 -1.27 17.88
C GLY A 197 -17.19 -2.08 18.58
N VAL A 198 -17.32 -2.23 19.91
CA VAL A 198 -16.39 -3.04 20.73
C VAL A 198 -16.41 -4.50 20.26
N SER A 199 -17.61 -5.06 20.01
CA SER A 199 -17.76 -6.44 19.53
C SER A 199 -17.07 -6.66 18.19
N LEU A 200 -17.14 -5.68 17.28
CA LEU A 200 -16.44 -5.74 16.00
C LEU A 200 -14.92 -5.79 16.20
N VAL A 201 -14.38 -4.93 17.05
CA VAL A 201 -12.91 -4.93 17.34
C VAL A 201 -12.50 -6.25 18.00
N MET A 202 -13.32 -6.75 18.96
CA MET A 202 -13.05 -8.05 19.60
C MET A 202 -13.10 -9.21 18.59
N PHE A 203 -14.01 -9.16 17.63
CA PHE A 203 -14.06 -10.14 16.53
C PHE A 203 -12.76 -10.08 15.72
N LEU A 204 -12.28 -8.88 15.34
CA LEU A 204 -11.01 -8.74 14.59
C LEU A 204 -9.85 -9.29 15.41
N PHE A 205 -9.83 -9.03 16.70
CA PHE A 205 -8.80 -9.52 17.60
C PHE A 205 -8.80 -11.06 17.66
N ALA A 206 -9.98 -11.66 17.84
CA ALA A 206 -10.14 -13.12 17.90
C ALA A 206 -9.75 -13.76 16.55
N TYR A 207 -10.20 -13.15 15.44
CA TYR A 207 -9.86 -13.61 14.09
C TYR A 207 -8.35 -13.58 13.88
N GLY A 208 -7.71 -12.44 14.17
CA GLY A 208 -6.28 -12.28 13.98
C GLY A 208 -5.45 -13.19 14.86
N THR A 209 -5.85 -13.36 16.12
CA THR A 209 -5.18 -14.29 17.04
C THR A 209 -5.21 -15.71 16.46
N SER A 210 -6.37 -16.14 15.92
CA SER A 210 -6.49 -17.47 15.31
C SER A 210 -5.56 -17.64 14.10
N LYS A 211 -5.36 -16.57 13.31
CA LYS A 211 -4.45 -16.60 12.15
C LYS A 211 -2.99 -16.65 12.58
N LEU A 212 -2.62 -15.81 13.54
CA LEU A 212 -1.23 -15.73 14.04
C LEU A 212 -0.81 -16.97 14.83
N ALA A 213 -1.75 -17.64 15.50
CA ALA A 213 -1.49 -18.86 16.25
C ALA A 213 -1.33 -20.10 15.34
N ARG A 214 -1.69 -19.98 14.06
CA ARG A 214 -1.59 -21.12 13.12
C ARG A 214 -0.13 -21.43 12.85
N VAL A 215 0.26 -22.69 13.09
CA VAL A 215 1.60 -23.19 12.78
C VAL A 215 1.62 -23.69 11.32
N PRO A 216 2.45 -23.10 10.47
CA PRO A 216 2.58 -23.59 9.09
C PRO A 216 3.11 -25.00 9.05
N LYS A 217 2.63 -25.80 8.11
CA LYS A 217 3.03 -27.20 7.93
C LYS A 217 3.59 -27.42 6.53
N ASP A 218 4.48 -28.39 6.41
CA ASP A 218 4.99 -28.85 5.10
C ASP A 218 5.50 -27.65 4.26
N GLN A 219 6.64 -27.10 4.67
CA GLN A 219 7.22 -25.89 4.08
C GLN A 219 8.41 -26.20 3.19
N ILE A 220 8.56 -25.42 2.13
CA ILE A 220 9.79 -25.32 1.32
C ILE A 220 10.66 -24.24 1.99
N GLU A 221 11.88 -24.60 2.33
CA GLU A 221 12.87 -23.65 2.86
C GLU A 221 13.77 -23.19 1.71
N ILE A 222 13.76 -21.90 1.42
CA ILE A 222 14.52 -21.29 0.33
C ILE A 222 15.62 -20.43 0.96
N ARG A 223 16.86 -20.85 0.78
CA ARG A 223 18.03 -20.13 1.27
C ARG A 223 18.32 -18.99 0.31
N THR A 224 18.22 -17.77 0.79
CA THR A 224 18.26 -16.57 -0.04
C THR A 224 19.47 -15.71 0.29
N LEU A 225 19.95 -14.97 -0.72
CA LEU A 225 20.92 -13.88 -0.54
C LEU A 225 20.31 -12.63 -1.17
N LEU A 226 19.96 -11.63 -0.35
CA LEU A 226 19.46 -10.33 -0.81
C LEU A 226 20.66 -9.37 -0.91
N VAL A 227 20.78 -8.65 -2.01
CA VAL A 227 21.89 -7.72 -2.21
C VAL A 227 21.34 -6.29 -2.28
N GLN A 228 21.62 -5.49 -1.26
CA GLN A 228 21.27 -4.07 -1.22
C GLN A 228 22.47 -3.28 -1.72
N GLY A 229 22.43 -2.88 -3.00
CA GLY A 229 23.57 -2.27 -3.69
C GLY A 229 23.97 -0.89 -3.20
N GLY A 230 23.02 -0.11 -2.69
CA GLY A 230 23.29 1.26 -2.22
C GLY A 230 23.85 2.16 -3.30
N ILE A 231 23.42 1.96 -4.55
CA ILE A 231 23.88 2.76 -5.68
C ILE A 231 23.10 4.07 -5.71
N ASP A 232 23.79 5.19 -5.66
CA ASP A 232 23.15 6.51 -5.76
C ASP A 232 22.45 6.67 -7.10
N GLN A 233 21.33 7.38 -7.08
CA GLN A 233 20.50 7.56 -8.28
C GLN A 233 21.29 8.26 -9.41
N ASP A 234 22.13 9.22 -9.06
CA ASP A 234 22.96 9.92 -10.04
C ASP A 234 24.01 8.99 -10.68
N GLU A 235 24.57 8.06 -9.89
CA GLU A 235 25.54 7.07 -10.39
C GLU A 235 24.90 6.07 -11.35
N LYS A 236 23.63 5.69 -11.12
CA LYS A 236 22.92 4.68 -11.93
C LYS A 236 22.85 5.06 -13.41
N TRP A 237 22.74 6.35 -13.71
CA TRP A 237 22.54 6.83 -15.06
C TRP A 237 23.82 7.40 -15.69
N ASP A 238 24.94 7.34 -14.97
CA ASP A 238 26.23 7.80 -15.43
C ASP A 238 27.00 6.65 -16.08
N SER A 239 27.33 6.79 -17.37
CA SER A 239 28.09 5.79 -18.13
C SER A 239 29.47 5.51 -17.54
N ASP A 240 30.10 6.52 -16.92
CA ASP A 240 31.43 6.39 -16.33
C ASP A 240 31.40 5.58 -15.03
N SER A 241 30.23 5.48 -14.39
CA SER A 241 30.02 4.68 -13.18
C SER A 241 29.63 3.22 -13.47
N ALA A 242 29.37 2.88 -14.73
CA ALA A 242 28.90 1.53 -15.08
C ALA A 242 29.83 0.42 -14.56
N GLN A 243 31.15 0.60 -14.71
CA GLN A 243 32.13 -0.39 -14.24
C GLN A 243 32.10 -0.57 -12.72
N LYS A 244 31.89 0.53 -11.98
CA LYS A 244 31.79 0.51 -10.52
C LYS A 244 30.55 -0.28 -10.08
N ILE A 245 29.42 -0.13 -10.81
CA ILE A 245 28.17 -0.83 -10.51
C ILE A 245 28.35 -2.34 -10.70
N TYR A 246 28.92 -2.78 -11.84
CA TYR A 246 29.24 -4.20 -12.07
C TYR A 246 30.14 -4.75 -10.96
N LYS A 247 31.21 -4.01 -10.61
CA LYS A 247 32.14 -4.40 -9.54
C LYS A 247 31.41 -4.50 -8.19
N ARG A 248 30.52 -3.55 -7.88
CA ARG A 248 29.74 -3.55 -6.62
C ARG A 248 28.93 -4.84 -6.46
N TYR A 249 28.13 -5.20 -7.46
CA TYR A 249 27.31 -6.42 -7.40
C TYR A 249 28.17 -7.69 -7.40
N TRP A 250 29.30 -7.68 -8.12
CA TRP A 250 30.28 -8.78 -8.08
C TRP A 250 30.81 -8.98 -6.66
N ASP A 251 31.34 -7.92 -6.06
CA ASP A 251 31.98 -7.96 -4.73
C ASP A 251 30.97 -8.34 -3.62
N MET A 252 29.69 -7.99 -3.80
CA MET A 252 28.65 -8.27 -2.81
C MET A 252 28.05 -9.67 -2.97
N THR A 253 28.19 -10.29 -4.11
CA THR A 253 27.56 -11.60 -4.42
C THR A 253 28.57 -12.75 -4.38
N THR A 254 29.70 -12.60 -5.07
CA THR A 254 30.59 -13.74 -5.34
C THR A 254 31.30 -14.29 -4.08
N PRO A 255 31.67 -13.48 -3.07
CA PRO A 255 32.24 -14.07 -1.86
C PRO A 255 31.32 -15.05 -1.16
N TYR A 256 30.02 -14.75 -1.13
CA TYR A 256 29.01 -15.64 -0.52
C TYR A 256 28.84 -16.91 -1.36
N LEU A 257 28.83 -16.79 -2.67
CA LEU A 257 28.70 -17.96 -3.58
C LEU A 257 29.92 -18.88 -3.50
N LYS A 258 31.09 -18.33 -3.21
CA LYS A 258 32.35 -19.10 -3.13
C LYS A 258 32.57 -19.79 -1.79
N MET A 259 31.73 -19.53 -0.78
CA MET A 259 31.82 -20.23 0.52
C MET A 259 31.50 -21.70 0.36
N ASP A 260 32.40 -22.59 0.81
CA ASP A 260 32.27 -24.04 0.62
C ASP A 260 31.05 -24.63 1.33
N ASN A 261 30.74 -24.15 2.53
CA ASN A 261 29.71 -24.73 3.39
C ASN A 261 28.37 -24.01 3.32
N VAL A 262 28.20 -23.06 2.39
CA VAL A 262 26.96 -22.28 2.25
C VAL A 262 26.45 -22.40 0.83
N ASN A 263 25.21 -22.82 0.68
CA ASN A 263 24.52 -22.89 -0.61
C ASN A 263 23.26 -22.03 -0.55
N PHE A 264 23.10 -21.18 -1.52
CA PHE A 264 21.88 -20.39 -1.72
C PHE A 264 21.06 -21.03 -2.85
N ASP A 265 19.77 -21.03 -2.68
CA ASP A 265 18.83 -21.46 -3.71
C ASP A 265 18.44 -20.28 -4.60
N LEU A 266 18.40 -19.08 -3.99
CA LEU A 266 17.94 -17.85 -4.63
C LEU A 266 18.82 -16.66 -4.25
N VAL A 267 19.28 -15.92 -5.23
CA VAL A 267 19.94 -14.62 -5.03
C VAL A 267 19.02 -13.54 -5.61
N VAL A 268 18.79 -12.46 -4.87
CA VAL A 268 17.91 -11.37 -5.34
C VAL A 268 18.66 -10.05 -5.35
N TRP A 269 18.64 -9.39 -6.53
CA TRP A 269 19.16 -8.05 -6.72
C TRP A 269 17.99 -7.08 -6.94
N PRO A 270 18.11 -5.82 -6.50
CA PRO A 270 16.99 -4.88 -6.50
C PRO A 270 16.63 -4.34 -7.90
N GLU A 271 15.71 -3.40 -7.93
CA GLU A 271 15.23 -2.71 -9.13
C GLU A 271 16.39 -1.98 -9.83
N SER A 272 16.45 -2.11 -11.16
CA SER A 272 17.44 -1.43 -12.01
C SER A 272 18.87 -1.63 -11.49
N SER A 273 19.21 -2.88 -11.18
CA SER A 273 20.50 -3.20 -10.52
C SER A 273 21.71 -3.05 -11.44
N LEU A 274 21.55 -3.20 -12.76
CA LEU A 274 22.65 -3.12 -13.70
C LEU A 274 22.48 -1.93 -14.68
N PRO A 275 23.62 -1.37 -15.17
CA PRO A 275 23.55 -0.16 -16.00
C PRO A 275 23.09 -0.40 -17.43
N TYR A 276 23.22 -1.62 -17.93
CA TYR A 276 22.84 -1.97 -19.31
C TYR A 276 21.83 -3.11 -19.33
N SER A 277 21.09 -3.19 -20.43
CA SER A 277 20.04 -4.19 -20.69
C SER A 277 20.58 -5.62 -20.73
N LEU A 278 19.71 -6.59 -20.49
CA LEU A 278 20.03 -8.02 -20.66
C LEU A 278 20.45 -8.36 -22.11
N TYR A 279 20.07 -7.53 -23.09
CA TYR A 279 20.44 -7.73 -24.49
C TYR A 279 21.87 -7.27 -24.82
N ASP A 280 22.52 -6.59 -23.88
CA ASP A 280 23.91 -6.15 -24.04
C ASP A 280 24.86 -7.32 -23.78
N GLN A 281 25.82 -7.53 -24.69
CA GLN A 281 26.77 -8.64 -24.61
C GLN A 281 27.64 -8.59 -23.34
N LYS A 282 28.02 -7.40 -22.90
CA LYS A 282 28.80 -7.20 -21.67
C LYS A 282 28.01 -7.65 -20.44
N THR A 283 26.73 -7.28 -20.37
CA THR A 283 25.82 -7.71 -19.29
C THR A 283 25.67 -9.24 -19.30
N GLN A 284 25.45 -9.83 -20.49
CA GLN A 284 25.32 -11.29 -20.61
C GLN A 284 26.57 -12.02 -20.13
N ASN A 285 27.75 -11.58 -20.58
CA ASN A 285 29.02 -12.18 -20.19
C ASN A 285 29.24 -12.09 -18.68
N TYR A 286 28.95 -10.92 -18.10
CA TYR A 286 29.08 -10.68 -16.66
C TYR A 286 28.13 -11.60 -15.87
N LEU A 287 26.86 -11.67 -16.22
CA LEU A 287 25.88 -12.52 -15.54
C LEU A 287 26.22 -14.01 -15.68
N ASN A 288 26.66 -14.43 -16.87
CA ASN A 288 27.05 -15.82 -17.11
C ASN A 288 28.25 -16.25 -16.24
N GLN A 289 29.20 -15.33 -15.99
CA GLN A 289 30.33 -15.60 -15.08
C GLN A 289 29.83 -15.85 -13.64
N ILE A 290 28.87 -15.07 -13.17
CA ILE A 290 28.30 -15.25 -11.81
C ILE A 290 27.50 -16.56 -11.73
N LEU A 291 26.66 -16.82 -12.73
CA LEU A 291 25.80 -18.02 -12.78
C LEU A 291 26.61 -19.32 -12.87
N ALA A 292 27.85 -19.26 -13.36
CA ALA A 292 28.74 -20.41 -13.45
C ALA A 292 29.41 -20.77 -12.11
N LEU A 293 29.32 -19.89 -11.08
CA LEU A 293 30.02 -20.13 -9.81
C LEU A 293 29.41 -21.23 -8.96
N LYS A 294 28.07 -21.36 -8.96
CA LYS A 294 27.35 -22.37 -8.19
C LYS A 294 25.96 -22.63 -8.80
N ASN A 295 25.30 -23.65 -8.32
CA ASN A 295 23.91 -23.96 -8.73
C ASN A 295 22.93 -23.15 -7.85
N PHE A 296 22.37 -22.08 -8.41
CA PHE A 296 21.37 -21.20 -7.76
C PHE A 296 20.55 -20.52 -8.86
N GLU A 297 19.49 -19.84 -8.46
CA GLU A 297 18.72 -18.98 -9.36
C GLU A 297 18.90 -17.51 -8.94
N LEU A 298 19.09 -16.64 -9.94
CA LEU A 298 19.27 -15.20 -9.75
C LEU A 298 18.01 -14.47 -10.21
N VAL A 299 17.40 -13.70 -9.32
CA VAL A 299 16.30 -12.79 -9.66
C VAL A 299 16.83 -11.37 -9.54
N LEU A 300 16.66 -10.56 -10.60
CA LEU A 300 17.16 -9.19 -10.61
C LEU A 300 16.19 -8.24 -11.30
N GLY A 301 16.12 -7.02 -10.79
CA GLY A 301 15.47 -5.90 -11.48
C GLY A 301 16.43 -5.32 -12.50
N ILE A 302 16.00 -5.14 -13.74
CA ILE A 302 16.83 -4.64 -14.83
C ILE A 302 15.97 -3.86 -15.83
N ASN A 303 16.54 -2.81 -16.41
CA ASN A 303 15.88 -2.07 -17.48
C ASN A 303 16.19 -2.75 -18.81
N GLU A 304 15.20 -3.38 -19.42
CA GLU A 304 15.34 -4.03 -20.72
C GLU A 304 15.09 -3.02 -21.84
N ARG A 305 16.05 -2.88 -22.71
CA ARG A 305 15.91 -2.10 -23.94
C ARG A 305 15.79 -3.10 -25.10
N ILE A 306 14.56 -3.34 -25.52
CA ILE A 306 14.26 -4.31 -26.58
C ILE A 306 14.28 -3.59 -27.93
N PRO A 307 15.15 -3.98 -28.88
CA PRO A 307 15.22 -3.30 -30.18
C PRO A 307 13.86 -3.27 -30.86
N GLN A 308 13.46 -2.10 -31.33
CA GLN A 308 12.20 -1.83 -32.07
C GLN A 308 10.92 -1.97 -31.23
N ASP A 309 11.00 -2.29 -29.94
CA ASP A 309 9.84 -2.47 -29.07
C ASP A 309 9.76 -1.40 -27.96
N GLY A 310 10.88 -1.11 -27.28
CA GLY A 310 10.92 -0.06 -26.28
C GLY A 310 11.74 -0.38 -25.06
N ILE A 311 11.50 0.36 -23.99
CA ILE A 311 12.20 0.21 -22.72
C ILE A 311 11.20 -0.29 -21.67
N TYR A 312 11.57 -1.34 -20.95
CA TYR A 312 10.74 -1.94 -19.90
C TYR A 312 11.53 -1.99 -18.60
N ASN A 313 10.86 -1.68 -17.49
CA ASN A 313 11.36 -1.95 -16.15
C ASN A 313 10.96 -3.39 -15.83
N SER A 314 11.92 -4.29 -15.63
CA SER A 314 11.65 -5.74 -15.63
C SER A 314 12.24 -6.44 -14.42
N VAL A 315 11.64 -7.57 -14.05
CA VAL A 315 12.22 -8.59 -13.17
C VAL A 315 12.59 -9.78 -14.04
N VAL A 316 13.82 -10.21 -13.94
CA VAL A 316 14.34 -11.35 -14.71
C VAL A 316 14.82 -12.43 -13.75
N ALA A 317 14.40 -13.68 -13.97
CA ALA A 317 14.92 -14.86 -13.27
C ALA A 317 15.81 -15.66 -14.21
N LEU A 318 17.02 -15.96 -13.75
CA LEU A 318 18.06 -16.66 -14.51
C LEU A 318 18.52 -17.91 -13.76
N LYS A 319 18.86 -18.96 -14.53
CA LYS A 319 19.49 -20.17 -14.00
C LYS A 319 20.49 -20.67 -15.03
N ASN A 320 21.67 -21.04 -14.59
CA ASN A 320 22.78 -21.57 -15.43
C ASN A 320 23.35 -20.54 -16.41
N ASN A 321 22.52 -19.83 -17.17
CA ASN A 321 22.99 -18.83 -18.15
C ASN A 321 21.85 -17.84 -18.48
N THR A 322 22.18 -16.77 -19.19
CA THR A 322 21.24 -15.71 -19.55
C THR A 322 20.22 -16.13 -20.62
N LYS A 323 20.44 -17.23 -21.34
CA LYS A 323 19.49 -17.74 -22.35
C LYS A 323 18.25 -18.36 -21.70
N SER A 324 18.34 -18.70 -20.41
CA SER A 324 17.22 -19.28 -19.65
C SER A 324 16.32 -18.21 -19.00
N ALA A 325 16.42 -16.96 -19.42
CA ALA A 325 15.71 -15.83 -18.82
C ALA A 325 14.19 -16.02 -18.85
N ARG A 326 13.59 -15.84 -17.68
CA ARG A 326 12.13 -15.75 -17.51
C ARG A 326 11.88 -14.33 -17.03
N THR A 327 11.06 -13.57 -17.75
CA THR A 327 10.94 -12.13 -17.55
C THR A 327 9.50 -11.73 -17.20
N TYR A 328 9.37 -10.80 -16.28
CA TYR A 328 8.17 -10.03 -16.01
C TYR A 328 8.47 -8.56 -16.29
N GLN A 329 7.65 -7.92 -17.09
CA GLN A 329 7.74 -6.48 -17.37
C GLN A 329 6.70 -5.75 -16.50
N LYS A 330 7.15 -4.70 -15.81
CA LYS A 330 6.30 -3.90 -14.92
C LYS A 330 5.01 -3.47 -15.64
N THR A 331 3.87 -3.79 -15.05
CA THR A 331 2.55 -3.52 -15.64
C THR A 331 1.90 -2.25 -15.13
N HIS A 332 2.38 -1.70 -14.00
CA HIS A 332 1.84 -0.48 -13.41
C HIS A 332 2.95 0.54 -13.23
N LEU A 333 3.08 1.44 -14.20
CA LEU A 333 4.15 2.45 -14.22
C LEU A 333 3.79 3.64 -13.33
N VAL A 334 4.83 4.26 -12.76
CA VAL A 334 4.69 5.45 -11.91
C VAL A 334 4.51 6.69 -12.79
N PRO A 335 3.35 7.38 -12.71
CA PRO A 335 3.16 8.62 -13.49
C PRO A 335 4.20 9.67 -13.12
N PHE A 336 4.72 10.36 -14.12
CA PHE A 336 5.76 11.39 -14.01
C PHE A 336 7.13 10.88 -13.54
N GLY A 337 7.23 9.60 -13.20
CA GLY A 337 8.52 8.95 -12.87
C GLY A 337 9.01 8.04 -13.98
N GLU A 338 8.10 7.28 -14.57
CA GLU A 338 8.42 6.29 -15.62
C GLU A 338 7.77 6.63 -16.96
N TYR A 339 6.72 7.46 -16.95
CA TYR A 339 6.09 7.98 -18.17
C TYR A 339 5.38 9.30 -17.83
N VAL A 340 5.11 10.10 -18.85
CA VAL A 340 4.37 11.36 -18.65
C VAL A 340 2.95 11.20 -19.19
N PRO A 341 1.92 11.27 -18.32
CA PRO A 341 0.53 11.19 -18.78
C PRO A 341 0.21 12.27 -19.82
N PHE A 342 -0.54 11.90 -20.85
CA PHE A 342 -0.98 12.78 -21.94
C PHE A 342 0.15 13.37 -22.78
N ARG A 343 1.40 12.86 -22.67
CA ARG A 343 2.56 13.34 -23.44
C ARG A 343 2.25 13.44 -24.93
N LYS A 344 1.64 12.38 -25.50
CA LYS A 344 1.32 12.30 -26.96
C LYS A 344 0.06 13.09 -27.34
N SER A 345 -0.78 13.47 -26.36
CA SER A 345 -2.08 14.09 -26.61
C SER A 345 -2.08 15.60 -26.47
N ILE A 346 -1.14 16.15 -25.69
CA ILE A 346 -1.09 17.59 -25.36
C ILE A 346 0.32 18.10 -25.71
N PRO A 347 0.47 18.91 -26.79
CA PRO A 347 1.80 19.38 -27.24
C PRO A 347 2.59 20.14 -26.17
N LEU A 348 1.90 20.88 -25.29
CA LEU A 348 2.56 21.61 -24.20
C LEU A 348 3.19 20.64 -23.20
N VAL A 349 2.51 19.51 -22.91
CA VAL A 349 3.01 18.46 -22.01
C VAL A 349 4.27 17.81 -22.62
N GLU A 350 4.24 17.53 -23.92
CA GLU A 350 5.40 16.98 -24.62
C GLU A 350 6.62 17.89 -24.52
N LYS A 351 6.42 19.21 -24.71
CA LYS A 351 7.49 20.18 -24.65
C LYS A 351 8.13 20.30 -23.27
N ILE A 352 7.32 20.22 -22.21
CA ILE A 352 7.80 20.24 -20.83
C ILE A 352 8.50 18.91 -20.51
N ALA A 353 7.89 17.78 -20.88
CA ALA A 353 8.41 16.44 -20.60
C ALA A 353 9.75 16.15 -21.27
N ALA A 354 9.94 16.66 -22.48
CA ALA A 354 11.18 16.46 -23.24
C ALA A 354 12.42 16.99 -22.50
N ASN A 355 12.22 18.01 -21.67
CA ASN A 355 13.31 18.63 -20.89
C ASN A 355 13.51 17.98 -19.50
N SER A 356 12.57 17.16 -19.04
CA SER A 356 12.54 16.67 -17.65
C SER A 356 12.69 15.14 -17.55
N LEU A 357 12.09 14.42 -18.47
CA LEU A 357 12.07 12.95 -18.49
C LEU A 357 12.43 12.48 -19.90
N GLY A 358 13.48 11.74 -20.05
CA GLY A 358 13.96 11.25 -21.35
C GLY A 358 12.89 10.46 -22.12
N VAL A 359 13.08 9.16 -22.25
CA VAL A 359 12.13 8.27 -22.96
C VAL A 359 11.22 7.57 -21.94
N ASP A 360 9.93 7.51 -22.24
CA ASP A 360 8.95 6.81 -21.40
C ASP A 360 9.20 5.30 -21.43
N PHE A 361 9.02 4.63 -20.29
CA PHE A 361 8.96 3.17 -20.19
C PHE A 361 7.63 2.66 -20.78
N ASN A 362 7.65 1.42 -21.23
CA ASN A 362 6.48 0.72 -21.76
C ASN A 362 5.84 -0.17 -20.66
N UNK A 363 4.64 -0.41 -20.45
CA UNK A 363 3.94 -1.18 -19.64
C UNK A 363 3.99 -2.55 -20.07
N GLY A 364 4.19 -3.32 -19.28
CA GLY A 364 4.00 -4.76 -19.46
C GLY A 364 2.52 -5.15 -19.57
N ASN A 365 2.26 -6.34 -20.06
CA ASN A 365 0.86 -6.75 -20.29
C ASN A 365 0.56 -8.17 -19.78
N THR A 366 1.44 -8.81 -18.99
CA THR A 366 1.29 -10.20 -18.54
C THR A 366 1.38 -10.30 -17.02
N TYR A 367 0.65 -11.26 -16.51
CA TYR A 367 0.65 -11.59 -15.08
C TYR A 367 1.03 -13.05 -14.81
N UNK A 368 2.16 -13.60 -15.22
CA UNK A 368 2.59 -14.73 -15.11
C UNK A 368 3.53 -14.79 -14.15
N PRO A 369 3.37 -15.60 -13.20
CA PRO A 369 4.45 -15.80 -12.22
C PRO A 369 5.69 -16.47 -12.83
N LEU A 370 6.83 -16.11 -12.27
CA LEU A 370 8.11 -16.69 -12.74
C LEU A 370 8.31 -18.07 -12.12
N GLN A 371 8.59 -19.07 -12.95
CA GLN A 371 8.80 -20.46 -12.50
C GLN A 371 10.21 -20.61 -11.91
N MET A 372 10.30 -21.18 -10.72
CA MET A 372 11.56 -21.46 -10.03
C MET A 372 11.69 -22.97 -9.82
N THR A 373 12.92 -23.44 -9.67
CA THR A 373 13.22 -24.88 -9.59
C THR A 373 14.04 -25.28 -8.36
N LEU A 374 14.61 -24.31 -7.64
CA LEU A 374 15.49 -24.58 -6.49
C LEU A 374 14.92 -23.99 -5.20
N PRO A 375 14.93 -24.75 -4.09
CA PRO A 375 15.41 -26.13 -3.96
C PRO A 375 14.47 -27.16 -4.56
N GLU A 376 13.24 -26.80 -4.84
CA GLU A 376 12.19 -27.58 -5.50
C GLU A 376 11.23 -26.62 -6.20
N PRO A 377 10.32 -27.10 -7.08
CA PRO A 377 9.49 -26.19 -7.88
C PRO A 377 8.57 -25.30 -7.06
N TYR A 378 8.62 -23.99 -7.32
CA TYR A 378 7.70 -22.97 -6.80
C TYR A 378 7.63 -21.81 -7.80
N GLN A 379 6.84 -20.81 -7.49
CA GLN A 379 6.67 -19.63 -8.36
C GLN A 379 6.95 -18.35 -7.61
N ILE A 380 7.49 -17.38 -8.31
CA ILE A 380 7.64 -15.99 -7.82
C ILE A 380 6.52 -15.15 -8.42
N ILE A 381 5.83 -14.38 -7.55
CA ILE A 381 4.97 -13.26 -7.92
C ILE A 381 5.89 -12.03 -7.97
N PRO A 382 6.27 -11.56 -9.17
CA PRO A 382 7.18 -10.42 -9.27
C PRO A 382 6.40 -9.11 -9.13
N LEU A 383 6.92 -8.20 -8.31
CA LEU A 383 6.40 -6.83 -8.17
C LEU A 383 7.58 -5.87 -8.27
N VAL A 384 7.40 -4.78 -9.02
CA VAL A 384 8.44 -3.78 -9.18
C VAL A 384 8.02 -2.51 -8.43
N CYS A 385 8.76 -2.18 -7.38
CA CYS A 385 8.65 -0.92 -6.66
C CYS A 385 7.19 -0.68 -6.22
N PHE A 386 6.58 0.40 -6.64
CA PHE A 386 5.22 0.86 -6.30
C PHE A 386 4.11 -0.15 -6.59
N GLU A 387 4.35 -1.18 -7.41
CA GLU A 387 3.34 -2.22 -7.68
C GLU A 387 2.88 -2.94 -6.40
N ASP A 388 3.73 -3.00 -5.38
CA ASP A 388 3.37 -3.64 -4.10
C ASP A 388 2.29 -2.87 -3.32
N ALA A 389 1.99 -1.64 -3.70
CA ALA A 389 0.86 -0.89 -3.11
C ALA A 389 -0.51 -1.36 -3.64
N PHE A 390 -0.55 -2.11 -4.75
CA PHE A 390 -1.79 -2.45 -5.46
C PHE A 390 -2.21 -3.91 -5.23
N GLY A 391 -3.14 -4.14 -4.31
CA GLY A 391 -3.66 -5.49 -4.02
C GLY A 391 -4.29 -6.17 -5.23
N ASN A 392 -5.07 -5.43 -6.01
CA ASN A 392 -5.71 -5.97 -7.22
C ASN A 392 -4.71 -6.36 -8.31
N LEU A 393 -3.53 -5.74 -8.34
CA LEU A 393 -2.47 -6.14 -9.26
C LEU A 393 -1.86 -7.46 -8.79
N ALA A 394 -1.42 -7.49 -7.53
CA ALA A 394 -0.72 -8.65 -6.96
C ALA A 394 -1.58 -9.92 -6.99
N ARG A 395 -2.90 -9.82 -6.74
CA ARG A 395 -3.78 -11.00 -6.72
C ARG A 395 -3.96 -11.67 -8.09
N LYS A 396 -3.66 -10.98 -9.20
CA LYS A 396 -3.77 -11.56 -10.56
C LYS A 396 -2.80 -12.72 -10.79
N PHE A 397 -1.71 -12.78 -10.02
CA PHE A 397 -0.71 -13.86 -10.12
C PHE A 397 -1.09 -15.11 -9.34
N ILE A 398 -2.13 -15.05 -8.46
CA ILE A 398 -2.43 -16.12 -7.51
C ILE A 398 -2.96 -17.36 -8.22
N ASN A 399 -2.40 -18.52 -7.86
CA ASN A 399 -2.86 -19.84 -8.32
C ASN A 399 -2.57 -20.89 -7.24
N GLN A 400 -2.69 -22.17 -7.58
CA GLN A 400 -2.59 -23.30 -6.64
C GLN A 400 -1.14 -23.72 -6.33
N SER A 401 -0.16 -23.21 -7.10
CA SER A 401 1.26 -23.56 -6.87
C SER A 401 1.79 -22.88 -5.60
N PRO A 402 2.84 -23.43 -4.98
CA PRO A 402 3.55 -22.70 -3.93
C PRO A 402 4.12 -21.39 -4.51
N GLN A 403 3.84 -20.27 -3.84
CA GLN A 403 4.19 -18.95 -4.36
C GLN A 403 4.88 -18.09 -3.30
N LEU A 404 5.81 -17.27 -3.77
CA LEU A 404 6.58 -16.29 -3.00
C LEU A 404 6.50 -14.95 -3.72
N ILE A 405 6.15 -13.88 -3.03
CA ILE A 405 6.21 -12.53 -3.61
C ILE A 405 7.67 -12.07 -3.57
N VAL A 406 8.17 -11.51 -4.67
CA VAL A 406 9.47 -10.84 -4.70
C VAL A 406 9.23 -9.41 -5.20
N ASN A 407 9.43 -8.45 -4.30
CA ASN A 407 9.39 -7.03 -4.65
C ASN A 407 10.83 -6.53 -4.81
N VAL A 408 11.17 -6.11 -6.02
CA VAL A 408 12.44 -5.41 -6.29
C VAL A 408 12.15 -3.92 -6.35
N THR A 409 12.89 -3.12 -5.58
CA THR A 409 12.55 -1.70 -5.43
C THR A 409 13.80 -0.81 -5.35
N ASN A 410 13.57 0.49 -5.54
CA ASN A 410 14.60 1.51 -5.39
C ASN A 410 13.97 2.78 -4.79
N ASP A 411 14.08 2.92 -3.48
CA ASP A 411 13.58 4.09 -2.75
C ASP A 411 14.59 5.25 -2.74
N GLY A 412 15.70 5.13 -3.45
CA GLY A 412 16.77 6.15 -3.51
C GLY A 412 16.32 7.51 -4.02
N TRP A 413 15.25 7.55 -4.82
CA TRP A 413 14.63 8.79 -5.28
C TRP A 413 14.19 9.70 -4.13
N PHE A 414 13.85 9.12 -2.98
CA PHE A 414 13.24 9.81 -1.84
C PHE A 414 14.22 10.09 -0.71
N LYS A 415 15.50 9.75 -0.91
CA LYS A 415 16.59 9.95 0.07
C LYS A 415 16.23 9.37 1.45
N GLU A 416 16.91 9.81 2.50
CA GLU A 416 16.62 9.38 3.87
C GLU A 416 15.35 10.08 4.40
N SER A 417 14.21 9.51 4.12
CA SER A 417 12.91 10.08 4.45
C SER A 417 11.96 9.00 4.97
N ALA A 418 10.72 9.36 5.25
CA ALA A 418 9.68 8.41 5.65
C ALA A 418 9.23 7.47 4.51
N ALA A 419 9.59 7.77 3.26
CA ALA A 419 9.09 7.06 2.08
C ALA A 419 9.35 5.55 2.15
N SER A 420 10.57 5.13 2.50
CA SER A 420 10.95 3.70 2.53
C SER A 420 10.13 2.90 3.54
N GLU A 421 9.94 3.46 4.73
CA GLU A 421 9.15 2.81 5.78
C GLU A 421 7.66 2.78 5.42
N GLN A 422 7.14 3.87 4.86
CA GLN A 422 5.76 3.93 4.36
C GLN A 422 5.57 2.91 3.22
N HIS A 423 6.53 2.80 2.31
CA HIS A 423 6.48 1.85 1.20
C HIS A 423 6.37 0.42 1.73
N MET A 424 7.25 0.06 2.68
CA MET A 424 7.19 -1.27 3.32
C MET A 424 5.84 -1.49 4.03
N ALA A 425 5.31 -0.49 4.73
CA ALA A 425 4.02 -0.60 5.43
C ALA A 425 2.88 -0.93 4.45
N ASN A 426 2.88 -0.32 3.28
CA ASN A 426 1.89 -0.63 2.23
C ASN A 426 2.09 -2.05 1.67
N ALA A 427 3.34 -2.46 1.46
CA ALA A 427 3.69 -3.78 0.91
C ALA A 427 3.26 -4.93 1.83
N ILE A 428 3.36 -4.75 3.16
CA ILE A 428 3.01 -5.78 4.16
C ILE A 428 1.60 -6.33 3.91
N PHE A 429 0.66 -5.48 3.53
CA PHE A 429 -0.73 -5.91 3.30
C PHE A 429 -0.85 -6.93 2.16
N ARG A 430 0.04 -6.90 1.17
CA ARG A 430 0.02 -7.93 0.10
C ARG A 430 0.24 -9.33 0.68
N CYS A 431 1.13 -9.43 1.67
CA CYS A 431 1.38 -10.73 2.33
C CYS A 431 0.11 -11.25 3.01
N ILE A 432 -0.59 -10.39 3.74
CA ILE A 432 -1.80 -10.75 4.50
C ILE A 432 -2.97 -11.05 3.54
N GLU A 433 -3.23 -10.15 2.60
CA GLU A 433 -4.33 -10.27 1.63
C GLU A 433 -4.25 -11.58 0.83
N LEU A 434 -3.03 -11.97 0.45
CA LEU A 434 -2.81 -13.11 -0.44
C LEU A 434 -2.34 -14.37 0.28
N ARG A 435 -1.96 -14.25 1.56
CA ARG A 435 -1.30 -15.32 2.35
C ARG A 435 -0.10 -15.88 1.59
N ARG A 436 0.76 -14.97 1.16
CA ARG A 436 2.03 -15.28 0.49
C ARG A 436 3.15 -14.50 1.17
N PRO A 437 4.23 -15.16 1.61
CA PRO A 437 5.38 -14.42 2.15
C PRO A 437 6.05 -13.60 1.05
N MET A 438 6.85 -12.61 1.46
CA MET A 438 7.50 -11.67 0.54
C MET A 438 8.98 -11.53 0.85
N ILE A 439 9.79 -11.53 -0.20
CA ILE A 439 11.13 -10.96 -0.20
C ILE A 439 11.01 -9.54 -0.74
N ARG A 440 11.45 -8.57 0.04
CA ARG A 440 11.58 -7.19 -0.41
C ARG A 440 13.08 -6.89 -0.53
N CYS A 441 13.54 -6.59 -1.75
CA CYS A 441 14.94 -6.32 -2.03
C CYS A 441 15.08 -4.91 -2.60
N ALA A 442 15.70 -4.02 -1.84
CA ALA A 442 15.82 -2.59 -2.17
C ALA A 442 17.26 -2.27 -2.59
N ASN A 443 17.42 -1.38 -3.57
CA ASN A 443 18.73 -0.77 -3.86
C ASN A 443 19.16 0.14 -2.69
N THR A 444 18.27 1.05 -2.31
CA THR A 444 18.23 1.76 -1.03
C THR A 444 16.80 1.68 -0.53
N GLY A 445 16.63 1.55 0.77
CA GLY A 445 15.31 1.38 1.37
C GLY A 445 15.30 0.21 2.34
N MET A 446 14.12 -0.37 2.54
CA MET A 446 13.91 -1.46 3.49
C MET A 446 13.97 -2.80 2.77
N SER A 447 15.12 -3.51 2.88
CA SER A 447 15.26 -4.90 2.43
C SER A 447 14.89 -5.82 3.60
N CYS A 448 13.97 -6.75 3.38
CA CYS A 448 13.46 -7.61 4.46
C CYS A 448 12.74 -8.84 3.91
N LEU A 449 12.51 -9.79 4.82
CA LEU A 449 11.61 -10.92 4.59
C LEU A 449 10.34 -10.68 5.41
N ILE A 450 9.19 -10.91 4.81
CA ILE A 450 7.88 -10.74 5.46
C ILE A 450 7.13 -12.06 5.34
N ASP A 451 6.57 -12.55 6.44
CA ASP A 451 5.80 -13.80 6.39
C ASP A 451 4.37 -13.57 5.87
N ASP A 452 3.60 -14.62 5.71
CA ASP A 452 2.24 -14.58 5.17
C ASP A 452 1.21 -13.92 6.10
N CYS A 453 1.63 -13.57 7.32
CA CYS A 453 0.83 -12.81 8.29
C CYS A 453 1.29 -11.36 8.42
N GLY A 454 2.28 -10.94 7.62
CA GLY A 454 2.80 -9.56 7.64
C GLY A 454 3.88 -9.31 8.69
N SER A 455 4.36 -10.36 9.38
CA SER A 455 5.42 -10.23 10.37
C SER A 455 6.79 -10.20 9.72
N LEU A 456 7.66 -9.32 10.18
CA LEU A 456 9.07 -9.34 9.75
C LEU A 456 9.77 -10.56 10.36
N TYR A 457 10.59 -11.23 9.59
CA TYR A 457 11.03 -12.61 9.82
C TYR A 457 11.99 -12.81 10.98
N ASP A 458 12.18 -11.85 11.82
CA ASP A 458 13.14 -12.01 12.92
C ASP A 458 12.55 -11.91 14.31
N ARG A 459 11.24 -11.75 14.44
CA ARG A 459 10.58 -11.76 15.77
C ARG A 459 10.89 -13.03 16.54
N HIS A 460 11.22 -14.11 15.83
CA HIS A 460 11.51 -15.42 16.41
C HIS A 460 12.79 -16.03 15.86
N SER A 461 13.63 -15.25 15.19
CA SER A 461 14.87 -15.75 14.58
C SER A 461 15.99 -15.81 15.60
N THR A 462 16.72 -16.92 15.59
CA THR A 462 17.94 -17.08 16.38
C THR A 462 19.20 -16.58 15.65
N PHE A 463 19.05 -15.99 14.47
CA PHE A 463 20.16 -15.49 13.68
C PHE A 463 20.65 -14.14 14.17
N SER A 464 21.92 -14.06 14.54
CA SER A 464 22.52 -12.91 15.21
C SER A 464 23.30 -11.94 14.30
N GLY A 465 23.21 -12.02 13.00
CA GLY A 465 24.04 -11.18 12.13
C GLY A 465 23.31 -10.32 11.13
N GLY A 466 22.17 -10.79 10.65
CA GLY A 466 21.38 -10.11 9.63
C GLY A 466 20.15 -9.37 10.16
N GLU A 467 19.82 -9.58 11.41
CA GLU A 467 18.57 -9.10 12.02
C GLU A 467 18.39 -7.58 11.94
N ARG A 468 19.46 -6.85 12.24
CA ARG A 468 19.42 -5.38 12.25
C ARG A 468 19.19 -4.76 10.86
N LEU A 469 19.69 -5.43 9.84
CA LEU A 469 19.54 -4.94 8.46
C LEU A 469 18.14 -5.26 7.91
N ILE A 470 17.61 -6.40 8.33
CA ILE A 470 16.28 -6.85 7.91
C ILE A 470 15.18 -5.98 8.54
N HIS A 471 15.38 -5.54 9.78
CA HIS A 471 14.35 -4.79 10.50
C HIS A 471 14.30 -3.31 10.22
N GLY A 472 15.38 -2.71 9.80
CA GLY A 472 15.43 -1.27 9.66
C GLY A 472 15.04 -0.52 10.95
N THR A 473 15.24 -1.15 12.11
CA THR A 473 15.03 -0.49 13.41
C THR A 473 15.99 0.66 13.60
N ASP A 474 17.15 0.57 12.97
CA ASP A 474 18.05 1.71 12.83
C ASP A 474 17.75 2.39 11.50
N ARG A 475 17.11 3.54 11.56
CA ARG A 475 16.69 4.33 10.40
C ARG A 475 17.85 4.77 9.50
N SER A 476 19.09 4.70 10.00
CA SER A 476 20.28 4.96 9.20
C SER A 476 20.57 3.84 8.19
N ASN A 477 19.97 2.66 8.37
CA ASN A 477 20.30 1.47 7.58
C ASN A 477 19.67 1.43 6.18
N THR A 478 18.75 2.33 5.85
CA THR A 478 18.09 2.36 4.53
C THR A 478 19.07 2.62 3.38
N PHE A 479 20.22 3.21 3.67
CA PHE A 479 21.26 3.50 2.66
C PHE A 479 22.51 2.64 2.78
N LEU A 480 22.45 1.58 3.59
CA LEU A 480 23.58 0.66 3.74
C LEU A 480 23.79 -0.17 2.47
N ILE A 481 25.06 -0.43 2.22
CA ILE A 481 25.49 -1.44 1.24
C ILE A 481 25.57 -2.76 2.01
N ALA A 482 24.76 -3.74 1.64
CA ALA A 482 24.65 -4.96 2.44
C ALA A 482 24.28 -6.18 1.60
N SER A 483 24.84 -7.33 2.01
CA SER A 483 24.41 -8.65 1.51
C SER A 483 23.80 -9.41 2.70
N LEU A 484 22.54 -9.86 2.53
CA LEU A 484 21.69 -10.37 3.61
C LEU A 484 21.32 -11.83 3.32
N PRO A 485 22.04 -12.78 3.95
CA PRO A 485 21.60 -14.18 3.88
C PRO A 485 20.42 -14.43 4.81
N UNK A 486 19.40 -15.08 4.29
CA UNK A 486 18.29 -15.37 4.93
C UNK A 486 17.73 -16.61 4.44
N THR A 487 16.80 -17.09 5.21
CA THR A 487 15.99 -18.23 4.71
C THR A 487 14.52 -17.87 4.79
N ILE A 488 13.81 -17.96 3.67
CA ILE A 488 12.35 -17.76 3.65
C ILE A 488 11.67 -19.12 3.52
N LYS A 489 10.50 -19.26 4.16
CA LYS A 489 9.72 -20.51 4.15
C LYS A 489 8.38 -20.26 3.48
N ILE A 490 7.99 -21.14 2.57
CA ILE A 490 6.69 -21.10 1.92
C ILE A 490 5.99 -22.47 2.09
N GLU A 491 4.70 -22.48 2.34
CA GLU A 491 3.95 -23.74 2.41
C GLU A 491 3.79 -24.33 1.01
N ARG A 492 3.94 -25.68 0.89
CA ARG A 492 3.69 -26.38 -0.38
C ARG A 492 2.24 -26.29 -0.80
N SER A 493 1.32 -26.21 0.16
CA SER A 493 -0.12 -26.07 -0.10
C SER A 493 -0.61 -24.77 0.53
N GLN A 494 -0.49 -23.67 -0.20
CA GLN A 494 -0.89 -22.34 0.27
C GLN A 494 -2.40 -22.13 0.05
N ARG A 495 -3.04 -21.49 1.02
CA ARG A 495 -4.46 -21.18 0.94
C ARG A 495 -4.72 -20.08 -0.10
N ILE A 496 -5.85 -20.19 -0.80
CA ILE A 496 -6.39 -19.12 -1.63
C ILE A 496 -7.37 -18.34 -0.75
N THR A 497 -7.04 -17.08 -0.46
CA THR A 497 -7.84 -16.25 0.44
C THR A 497 -9.15 -15.81 -0.22
N ILE A 498 -10.10 -15.33 0.58
CA ILE A 498 -11.32 -14.71 0.05
C ILE A 498 -10.92 -13.49 -0.78
N TYR A 499 -10.01 -12.65 -0.26
CA TYR A 499 -9.52 -11.48 -1.00
C TYR A 499 -8.91 -11.89 -2.36
N SER A 500 -8.11 -12.95 -2.41
CA SER A 500 -7.54 -13.43 -3.69
C SER A 500 -8.63 -13.76 -4.72
N LYS A 501 -9.75 -14.32 -4.27
CA LYS A 501 -10.87 -14.69 -5.15
C LYS A 501 -11.68 -13.49 -5.62
N VAL A 502 -12.05 -12.60 -4.71
CA VAL A 502 -13.04 -11.55 -4.99
C VAL A 502 -12.44 -10.12 -5.07
N GLY A 503 -11.19 -9.95 -4.65
CA GLY A 503 -10.52 -8.64 -4.66
C GLY A 503 -11.24 -7.63 -3.78
N ASP A 504 -11.43 -6.44 -4.29
CA ASP A 504 -12.00 -5.30 -3.57
C ASP A 504 -13.53 -5.33 -3.50
N LEU A 505 -14.17 -6.51 -3.63
CA LEU A 505 -15.64 -6.61 -3.64
C LEU A 505 -16.27 -5.94 -2.42
N PHE A 506 -15.67 -6.10 -1.23
CA PHE A 506 -16.17 -5.44 -0.01
C PHE A 506 -16.22 -3.91 -0.20
N SER A 507 -15.13 -3.33 -0.68
CA SER A 507 -15.03 -1.87 -0.87
C SER A 507 -15.98 -1.37 -1.95
N ILE A 508 -16.15 -2.14 -3.02
CA ILE A 508 -17.10 -1.85 -4.10
C ILE A 508 -18.54 -1.84 -3.54
N MET A 509 -18.89 -2.85 -2.73
CA MET A 509 -20.21 -2.94 -2.12
C MET A 509 -20.46 -1.75 -1.18
N MET A 510 -19.49 -1.41 -0.33
CA MET A 510 -19.61 -0.27 0.59
C MET A 510 -19.78 1.04 -0.19
N GLY A 511 -18.94 1.29 -1.18
CA GLY A 511 -19.04 2.48 -2.02
C GLY A 511 -20.36 2.56 -2.76
N SER A 512 -20.86 1.42 -3.27
CA SER A 512 -22.16 1.33 -3.96
C SER A 512 -23.32 1.67 -3.02
N ILE A 513 -23.29 1.16 -1.79
CA ILE A 513 -24.33 1.47 -0.77
C ILE A 513 -24.34 2.98 -0.49
N ALA A 514 -23.17 3.57 -0.25
CA ALA A 514 -23.06 5.02 0.01
C ALA A 514 -23.60 5.84 -1.17
N LEU A 515 -23.26 5.44 -2.39
CA LEU A 515 -23.72 6.12 -3.62
C LEU A 515 -25.25 5.99 -3.78
N ILE A 516 -25.80 4.78 -3.58
CA ILE A 516 -27.25 4.55 -3.67
C ILE A 516 -27.99 5.44 -2.66
N VAL A 517 -27.50 5.54 -1.42
CA VAL A 517 -28.11 6.38 -0.40
C VAL A 517 -28.05 7.86 -0.81
N CYS A 518 -26.93 8.32 -1.42
CA CYS A 518 -26.82 9.68 -1.97
C CYS A 518 -27.90 9.94 -3.03
N LEU A 519 -28.05 9.00 -3.98
CA LEU A 519 -29.02 9.13 -5.08
C LEU A 519 -30.45 9.16 -4.55
N LEU A 520 -30.78 8.28 -3.60
CA LEU A 520 -32.13 8.25 -3.00
C LEU A 520 -32.45 9.57 -2.28
N ASN A 521 -31.50 10.12 -1.53
CA ASN A 521 -31.70 11.42 -0.87
C ASN A 521 -31.86 12.56 -1.88
N TYR A 522 -31.11 12.54 -2.96
CA TYR A 522 -31.21 13.54 -4.04
C TYR A 522 -32.62 13.50 -4.68
N PHE A 523 -33.11 12.31 -5.05
CA PHE A 523 -34.41 12.17 -5.68
C PHE A 523 -35.56 12.55 -4.74
N GLN A 524 -35.46 12.21 -3.46
CA GLN A 524 -36.47 12.62 -2.46
C GLN A 524 -36.51 14.15 -2.32
N SER A 525 -35.38 14.80 -2.30
CA SER A 525 -35.27 16.27 -2.23
C SER A 525 -35.92 16.92 -3.47
N PHE A 526 -35.64 16.35 -4.64
CA PHE A 526 -36.18 16.83 -5.93
C PHE A 526 -37.70 16.72 -5.96
N ARG A 527 -38.29 15.59 -5.49
CA ARG A 527 -39.73 15.39 -5.42
C ARG A 527 -40.41 16.42 -4.49
N LYS A 528 -39.80 16.70 -3.34
CA LYS A 528 -40.32 17.69 -2.39
C LYS A 528 -40.36 19.11 -2.96
N ILE A 529 -39.38 19.46 -3.77
CA ILE A 529 -39.31 20.77 -4.47
C ILE A 529 -40.45 20.86 -5.47
N ASN A 530 -40.60 19.83 -6.32
CA ASN A 530 -41.65 19.83 -7.39
C ASN A 530 -43.05 19.86 -6.79
N GLN A 531 -43.30 19.20 -5.64
CA GLN A 531 -44.60 19.23 -4.98
C GLN A 531 -44.96 20.63 -4.43
N LYS A 532 -43.93 21.43 -4.04
CA LYS A 532 -44.14 22.78 -3.53
C LYS A 532 -44.38 23.82 -4.64
N THR A 533 -44.04 23.46 -5.90
CA THR A 533 -44.17 24.39 -7.05
C THR A 533 -45.43 24.16 -7.85
N LEU A 534 -46.27 23.13 -7.51
CA LEU A 534 -47.55 22.93 -8.14
C LEU A 534 -48.53 23.96 -7.54
N PRO A 535 -49.25 24.74 -8.38
CA PRO A 535 -50.26 25.65 -7.83
C PRO A 535 -51.37 24.88 -7.10
N VAL A 536 -51.77 25.39 -5.97
CA VAL A 536 -52.94 24.89 -5.26
C VAL A 536 -54.14 25.47 -6.00
N ASP A 537 -54.86 24.66 -6.81
CA ASP A 537 -56.08 25.06 -7.51
C ASP A 537 -57.21 25.34 -6.50
#